data_22c1abb086a0b4b4a8d8f8bd829047f1
#
_entry.id   22c1abb086a0b4b4a8d8f8bd829047f1
#
_cell.length_a   1.000
_cell.length_b   1.000
_cell.length_c   1.000
_cell.angle_alpha   90.00
_cell.angle_beta   90.00
_cell.angle_gamma   90.00
#
_symmetry.space_group_name_H-M   'P 1'
#
loop_
_entity.id
_entity.type
_entity.pdbx_description
1 polymer ?
#
loop_
_entity_poly.entity_id
_entity_poly.type
_entity_poly.pdbx_seq_one_letter_code
_entity_poly.pdbx_strand_id
1 'polypeptide(L)'
;MQKRNDIVFTEANGTATIKFAGEFSYKDAKNLQSIFKKIQKLNGNVKFDFSELKSIDYAVLILLKNTLNGKKFEIITNDEKIKAMGDLLNDEKIDFNYMPPHNSLNFFSRLGEKICEGFVNLLEFGSFLGEFLIKSVRILFNPANLRFREFSNYIKDGGVNAVFIVSLTAFLIGVVLAYLGSAMLASFGASIFIVEIMGMLTLREVAPLIAAIVVAGRSASSFTAQIGAMKLTEEIYAMKTMGFEPFNFLVLPRIIAMVLCVPVIIFIADGISILGQMIICQTILDISFSDYLNRFREMVELRHFAVGMIKAPFFGAVIAIIGCMRGFGVSQNAQSLGAMTTVSVVNAIFWVIALDAFFAIIFMWLKI
;
A
#
# COMPACT_ATOMS: atom_id res chain seq x y z
N MET A 1 -25.20 27.91 -27.73
CA MET A 1 -25.15 27.43 -29.13
C MET A 1 -24.02 26.43 -29.22
N GLN A 2 -24.33 25.12 -29.22
CA GLN A 2 -23.36 24.05 -29.51
C GLN A 2 -23.01 24.16 -30.99
N LYS A 3 -21.74 24.50 -31.29
CA LYS A 3 -21.23 24.46 -32.67
C LYS A 3 -21.18 22.99 -33.08
N ARG A 4 -22.00 22.61 -34.08
CA ARG A 4 -21.98 21.29 -34.70
C ARG A 4 -20.64 21.09 -35.43
N ASN A 5 -19.93 20.03 -35.11
CA ASN A 5 -18.81 19.53 -35.88
C ASN A 5 -19.38 18.85 -37.11
N ASP A 6 -19.17 19.41 -38.29
CA ASP A 6 -19.70 18.87 -39.55
C ASP A 6 -18.56 18.23 -40.36
N ILE A 7 -18.86 17.05 -40.94
CA ILE A 7 -17.97 16.36 -41.83
C ILE A 7 -18.70 16.04 -43.12
N VAL A 8 -18.19 16.57 -44.24
CA VAL A 8 -18.79 16.45 -45.56
C VAL A 8 -17.93 15.53 -46.41
N PHE A 9 -18.56 14.50 -47.00
CA PHE A 9 -17.94 13.58 -47.94
C PHE A 9 -18.28 13.98 -49.35
N THR A 10 -17.28 14.17 -50.20
CA THR A 10 -17.41 14.40 -51.62
C THR A 10 -16.52 13.40 -52.37
N GLU A 11 -17.09 12.65 -53.30
CA GLU A 11 -16.37 11.69 -54.13
C GLU A 11 -16.40 12.20 -55.58
N ALA A 12 -15.22 12.51 -56.14
CA ALA A 12 -15.06 12.94 -57.53
C ALA A 12 -13.80 12.32 -58.14
N ASN A 13 -13.96 11.72 -59.35
CA ASN A 13 -12.86 11.18 -60.16
C ASN A 13 -11.95 10.18 -59.43
N GLY A 14 -12.50 9.30 -58.60
CA GLY A 14 -11.71 8.24 -57.91
C GLY A 14 -10.88 8.75 -56.70
N THR A 15 -11.02 10.02 -56.33
CA THR A 15 -10.45 10.60 -55.10
C THR A 15 -11.57 10.98 -54.15
N ALA A 16 -11.50 10.55 -52.93
CA ALA A 16 -12.45 10.92 -51.88
C ALA A 16 -11.90 12.14 -51.10
N THR A 17 -12.65 13.25 -51.18
CA THR A 17 -12.32 14.46 -50.38
C THR A 17 -13.23 14.53 -49.15
N ILE A 18 -12.63 14.60 -47.98
CA ILE A 18 -13.32 14.64 -46.68
C ILE A 18 -13.03 15.99 -46.05
N LYS A 19 -14.07 16.83 -45.97
CA LYS A 19 -13.97 18.19 -45.40
C LYS A 19 -14.38 18.16 -43.93
N PHE A 20 -13.53 18.71 -43.07
CA PHE A 20 -13.76 18.83 -41.63
C PHE A 20 -13.99 20.32 -41.30
N ALA A 21 -15.09 20.62 -40.57
CA ALA A 21 -15.40 21.95 -40.10
C ALA A 21 -15.71 21.94 -38.60
N GLY A 22 -15.06 22.84 -37.83
CA GLY A 22 -15.26 22.94 -36.39
C GLY A 22 -14.05 22.62 -35.54
N GLU A 23 -14.26 22.06 -34.34
CA GLU A 23 -13.21 21.68 -33.38
C GLU A 23 -13.31 20.19 -33.07
N PHE A 24 -12.25 19.44 -33.30
CA PHE A 24 -12.23 17.98 -33.08
C PHE A 24 -11.25 17.60 -32.00
N SER A 25 -11.76 17.01 -30.92
CA SER A 25 -11.00 16.52 -29.78
C SER A 25 -11.02 14.98 -29.72
N TYR A 26 -10.10 14.38 -28.95
CA TYR A 26 -10.09 12.93 -28.68
C TYR A 26 -11.44 12.42 -28.13
N LYS A 27 -12.24 13.27 -27.50
CA LYS A 27 -13.59 12.94 -26.99
C LYS A 27 -14.59 12.64 -28.10
N ASP A 28 -14.36 13.17 -29.29
CA ASP A 28 -15.20 12.96 -30.47
C ASP A 28 -14.87 11.64 -31.20
N ALA A 29 -13.85 10.90 -30.75
CA ALA A 29 -13.38 9.67 -31.39
C ALA A 29 -14.50 8.61 -31.58
N LYS A 30 -15.47 8.53 -30.65
CA LYS A 30 -16.63 7.64 -30.80
C LYS A 30 -17.55 8.04 -31.97
N ASN A 31 -17.76 9.32 -32.17
CA ASN A 31 -18.59 9.86 -33.25
C ASN A 31 -17.88 9.70 -34.60
N LEU A 32 -16.56 9.82 -34.61
CA LEU A 32 -15.71 9.62 -35.78
C LEU A 32 -15.61 8.15 -36.22
N GLN A 33 -15.90 7.20 -35.32
CA GLN A 33 -15.75 5.76 -35.61
C GLN A 33 -16.63 5.27 -36.80
N SER A 34 -17.82 5.85 -36.96
CA SER A 34 -18.69 5.56 -38.10
C SER A 34 -18.11 6.07 -39.43
N ILE A 35 -17.39 7.20 -39.38
CA ILE A 35 -16.73 7.84 -40.51
C ILE A 35 -15.47 7.06 -40.89
N PHE A 36 -14.70 6.62 -39.90
CA PHE A 36 -13.53 5.79 -40.08
C PHE A 36 -13.87 4.48 -40.79
N LYS A 37 -15.00 3.83 -40.48
CA LYS A 37 -15.50 2.65 -41.17
C LYS A 37 -15.86 2.90 -42.66
N LYS A 38 -16.33 4.12 -42.97
CA LYS A 38 -16.58 4.50 -44.37
C LYS A 38 -15.28 4.75 -45.11
N ILE A 39 -14.30 5.41 -44.49
CA ILE A 39 -12.96 5.66 -45.06
C ILE A 39 -12.21 4.36 -45.36
N GLN A 40 -12.34 3.35 -44.51
CA GLN A 40 -11.71 2.04 -44.76
C GLN A 40 -12.21 1.35 -46.04
N LYS A 41 -13.49 1.56 -46.38
CA LYS A 41 -14.14 0.95 -47.55
C LYS A 41 -13.85 1.67 -48.87
N LEU A 42 -13.26 2.87 -48.82
CA LEU A 42 -12.93 3.62 -50.03
C LEU A 42 -11.70 3.02 -50.74
N ASN A 43 -11.81 2.72 -52.04
CA ASN A 43 -10.69 2.27 -52.85
C ASN A 43 -10.14 3.45 -53.65
N GLY A 44 -9.17 4.20 -53.08
CA GLY A 44 -8.56 5.36 -53.76
C GLY A 44 -7.71 6.23 -52.86
N ASN A 45 -7.12 7.28 -53.42
CA ASN A 45 -6.41 8.30 -52.66
C ASN A 45 -7.41 9.16 -51.89
N VAL A 46 -7.09 9.48 -50.66
CA VAL A 46 -7.95 10.29 -49.75
C VAL A 46 -7.34 11.65 -49.55
N LYS A 47 -8.14 12.72 -49.72
CA LYS A 47 -7.75 14.10 -49.42
C LYS A 47 -8.54 14.57 -48.22
N PHE A 48 -7.85 15.09 -47.23
CA PHE A 48 -8.44 15.74 -46.06
C PHE A 48 -8.38 17.23 -46.23
N ASP A 49 -9.56 17.87 -46.27
CA ASP A 49 -9.66 19.31 -46.34
C ASP A 49 -9.99 19.89 -44.96
N PHE A 50 -8.99 20.52 -44.38
CA PHE A 50 -9.05 21.18 -43.07
C PHE A 50 -9.14 22.72 -43.18
N SER A 51 -9.54 23.26 -44.29
CA SER A 51 -9.60 24.71 -44.54
C SER A 51 -10.57 25.45 -43.58
N GLU A 52 -11.63 24.75 -43.11
CA GLU A 52 -12.63 25.31 -42.18
C GLU A 52 -12.48 24.77 -40.75
N LEU A 53 -11.38 24.11 -40.45
CA LEU A 53 -11.06 23.54 -39.13
C LEU A 53 -10.48 24.61 -38.23
N LYS A 54 -10.98 24.71 -36.98
CA LYS A 54 -10.45 25.62 -35.96
C LYS A 54 -9.37 25.03 -35.11
N SER A 55 -9.55 23.77 -34.70
CA SER A 55 -8.55 23.03 -33.95
C SER A 55 -8.78 21.50 -34.12
N ILE A 56 -7.70 20.75 -34.08
CA ILE A 56 -7.73 19.28 -34.08
C ILE A 56 -6.67 18.74 -33.14
N ASP A 57 -7.07 17.75 -32.33
CA ASP A 57 -6.13 17.03 -31.48
C ASP A 57 -5.27 16.07 -32.31
N TYR A 58 -3.98 15.99 -31.97
CA TYR A 58 -3.05 15.07 -32.60
C TYR A 58 -3.51 13.60 -32.56
N ALA A 59 -4.21 13.19 -31.49
CA ALA A 59 -4.81 11.88 -31.37
C ALA A 59 -5.83 11.57 -32.48
N VAL A 60 -6.60 12.53 -32.93
CA VAL A 60 -7.57 12.37 -34.03
C VAL A 60 -6.86 12.16 -35.36
N LEU A 61 -5.76 12.88 -35.61
CA LEU A 61 -4.94 12.71 -36.80
C LEU A 61 -4.25 11.33 -36.85
N ILE A 62 -3.76 10.83 -35.72
CA ILE A 62 -3.20 9.47 -35.60
C ILE A 62 -4.28 8.43 -35.92
N LEU A 63 -5.49 8.59 -35.40
CA LEU A 63 -6.61 7.69 -35.68
C LEU A 63 -7.00 7.71 -37.17
N LEU A 64 -6.97 8.88 -37.81
CA LEU A 64 -7.19 9.00 -39.27
C LEU A 64 -6.12 8.26 -40.05
N LYS A 65 -4.83 8.43 -39.72
CA LYS A 65 -3.72 7.71 -40.36
C LYS A 65 -3.86 6.18 -40.22
N ASN A 66 -4.12 5.72 -39.00
CA ASN A 66 -4.29 4.28 -38.73
C ASN A 66 -5.47 3.67 -39.51
N THR A 67 -6.53 4.46 -39.74
CA THR A 67 -7.69 4.02 -40.49
C THR A 67 -7.40 3.83 -42.00
N LEU A 68 -6.42 4.57 -42.50
CA LEU A 68 -6.05 4.53 -43.93
C LEU A 68 -5.21 3.31 -44.35
N ASN A 69 -4.71 2.52 -43.36
CA ASN A 69 -3.96 1.26 -43.60
C ASN A 69 -2.88 1.40 -44.70
N GLY A 70 -2.05 2.45 -44.64
CA GLY A 70 -0.96 2.66 -45.60
C GLY A 70 -1.36 3.33 -46.92
N LYS A 71 -2.61 3.78 -47.10
CA LYS A 71 -3.01 4.57 -48.27
C LYS A 71 -2.38 5.98 -48.15
N LYS A 72 -1.92 6.48 -49.31
CA LYS A 72 -1.41 7.86 -49.36
C LYS A 72 -2.57 8.84 -49.19
N PHE A 73 -2.35 9.83 -48.35
CA PHE A 73 -3.30 10.90 -48.10
C PHE A 73 -2.64 12.28 -48.23
N GLU A 74 -3.42 13.25 -48.63
CA GLU A 74 -2.99 14.62 -48.81
C GLU A 74 -3.82 15.53 -47.84
N ILE A 75 -3.18 16.42 -47.15
CA ILE A 75 -3.85 17.36 -46.23
C ILE A 75 -3.86 18.74 -46.91
N ILE A 76 -5.04 19.28 -47.08
CA ILE A 76 -5.28 20.63 -47.56
C ILE A 76 -5.64 21.49 -46.36
N THR A 77 -4.80 22.44 -45.99
CA THR A 77 -5.04 23.35 -44.86
C THR A 77 -4.33 24.70 -45.06
N ASN A 78 -4.90 25.72 -44.47
CA ASN A 78 -4.30 27.04 -44.44
C ASN A 78 -3.54 27.31 -43.12
N ASP A 79 -3.61 26.38 -42.15
CA ASP A 79 -2.95 26.53 -40.85
C ASP A 79 -1.59 25.77 -40.87
N GLU A 80 -0.50 26.53 -40.66
CA GLU A 80 0.87 25.97 -40.62
C GLU A 80 1.04 24.90 -39.53
N LYS A 81 0.33 24.98 -38.39
CA LYS A 81 0.41 23.98 -37.32
C LYS A 81 -0.21 22.67 -37.74
N ILE A 82 -1.37 22.69 -38.40
CA ILE A 82 -2.05 21.48 -38.87
C ILE A 82 -1.24 20.87 -40.00
N LYS A 83 -0.61 21.67 -40.85
CA LYS A 83 0.30 21.20 -41.90
C LYS A 83 1.53 20.48 -41.31
N ALA A 84 2.19 21.11 -40.35
CA ALA A 84 3.33 20.50 -39.66
C ALA A 84 2.95 19.18 -38.94
N MET A 85 1.78 19.10 -38.32
CA MET A 85 1.26 17.85 -37.75
C MET A 85 1.02 16.78 -38.81
N GLY A 86 0.52 17.16 -39.99
CA GLY A 86 0.32 16.26 -41.12
C GLY A 86 1.62 15.72 -41.71
N ASP A 87 2.62 16.58 -41.84
CA ASP A 87 3.95 16.21 -42.31
C ASP A 87 4.64 15.21 -41.37
N LEU A 88 4.51 15.41 -40.06
CA LEU A 88 4.97 14.44 -39.04
C LEU A 88 4.29 13.08 -39.18
N LEU A 89 3.01 13.05 -39.55
CA LEU A 89 2.28 11.80 -39.77
C LEU A 89 2.75 11.08 -41.06
N ASN A 90 3.19 11.80 -42.08
CA ASN A 90 3.70 11.25 -43.32
C ASN A 90 5.17 10.80 -43.23
N ASP A 91 5.88 11.13 -42.15
CA ASP A 91 7.25 10.66 -41.93
C ASP A 91 7.25 9.13 -41.71
N GLU A 92 7.85 8.38 -42.65
CA GLU A 92 7.95 6.91 -42.63
C GLU A 92 8.79 6.39 -41.46
N LYS A 93 9.58 7.24 -40.83
CA LYS A 93 10.44 6.86 -39.69
C LYS A 93 9.66 6.68 -38.37
N ILE A 94 8.41 7.16 -38.27
CA ILE A 94 7.60 7.07 -37.08
C ILE A 94 6.63 5.91 -37.22
N ASP A 95 6.94 4.78 -36.61
CA ASP A 95 6.01 3.63 -36.54
C ASP A 95 4.96 3.89 -35.44
N PHE A 96 3.81 4.45 -35.84
CA PHE A 96 2.68 4.66 -34.95
C PHE A 96 1.93 3.35 -34.58
N ASN A 97 2.25 2.23 -35.21
CA ASN A 97 1.72 0.92 -34.87
C ASN A 97 2.55 0.19 -33.82
N TYR A 98 3.58 0.83 -33.24
CA TYR A 98 4.26 0.29 -32.10
C TYR A 98 3.30 0.27 -30.89
N MET A 99 2.37 -0.66 -30.90
CA MET A 99 1.81 -1.20 -29.68
C MET A 99 2.92 -2.08 -29.08
N PRO A 100 3.41 -1.76 -27.87
CA PRO A 100 4.27 -2.73 -27.21
C PRO A 100 3.53 -4.06 -27.23
N PRO A 101 4.20 -5.16 -27.59
CA PRO A 101 3.54 -6.44 -27.73
C PRO A 101 2.76 -6.67 -26.43
N HIS A 102 1.46 -6.83 -26.55
CA HIS A 102 0.61 -7.28 -25.45
C HIS A 102 1.05 -8.73 -25.24
N ASN A 103 2.16 -8.87 -24.52
CA ASN A 103 2.63 -10.17 -24.10
C ASN A 103 1.51 -10.74 -23.24
N SER A 104 0.67 -11.55 -23.85
CA SER A 104 -0.14 -12.50 -23.12
C SER A 104 0.86 -13.47 -22.49
N LEU A 105 1.46 -13.03 -21.39
CA LEU A 105 2.37 -13.83 -20.60
C LEU A 105 1.67 -15.15 -20.30
N ASN A 106 2.26 -16.26 -20.74
CA ASN A 106 1.81 -17.60 -20.39
C ASN A 106 1.66 -17.69 -18.88
N PHE A 107 0.77 -18.54 -18.38
CA PHE A 107 0.53 -18.71 -16.94
C PHE A 107 1.85 -18.86 -16.15
N PHE A 108 2.80 -19.65 -16.66
CA PHE A 108 4.12 -19.83 -16.04
C PHE A 108 4.97 -18.57 -16.04
N SER A 109 4.89 -17.74 -17.07
CA SER A 109 5.62 -16.47 -17.13
C SER A 109 5.06 -15.45 -16.12
N ARG A 110 3.73 -15.37 -15.95
CA ARG A 110 3.08 -14.54 -14.92
C ARG A 110 3.39 -15.02 -13.51
N LEU A 111 3.49 -16.33 -13.32
CA LEU A 111 3.88 -16.90 -12.04
C LEU A 111 5.35 -16.58 -11.73
N GLY A 112 6.24 -16.73 -12.71
CA GLY A 112 7.65 -16.37 -12.59
C GLY A 112 7.86 -14.87 -12.30
N GLU A 113 7.13 -13.99 -12.97
CA GLU A 113 7.16 -12.55 -12.72
C GLU A 113 6.78 -12.22 -11.26
N LYS A 114 5.67 -12.77 -10.76
CA LYS A 114 5.25 -12.57 -9.37
C LYS A 114 6.25 -13.12 -8.34
N ILE A 115 6.88 -14.26 -8.63
CA ILE A 115 7.91 -14.83 -7.75
C ILE A 115 9.15 -13.93 -7.76
N CYS A 116 9.59 -13.47 -8.92
CA CYS A 116 10.71 -12.54 -9.04
C CYS A 116 10.43 -11.21 -8.33
N GLU A 117 9.23 -10.62 -8.51
CA GLU A 117 8.82 -9.43 -7.78
C GLU A 117 8.82 -9.66 -6.25
N GLY A 118 8.33 -10.82 -5.80
CA GLY A 118 8.37 -11.21 -4.39
C GLY A 118 9.79 -11.27 -3.86
N PHE A 119 10.72 -11.85 -4.63
CA PHE A 119 12.13 -11.96 -4.25
C PHE A 119 12.85 -10.60 -4.23
N VAL A 120 12.58 -9.74 -5.22
CA VAL A 120 13.09 -8.36 -5.24
C VAL A 120 12.59 -7.58 -4.04
N ASN A 121 11.29 -7.67 -3.71
CA ASN A 121 10.73 -7.03 -2.52
C ASN A 121 11.38 -7.51 -1.22
N LEU A 122 11.75 -8.80 -1.14
CA LEU A 122 12.45 -9.37 0.01
C LEU A 122 13.89 -8.81 0.13
N LEU A 123 14.60 -8.69 -0.99
CA LEU A 123 15.94 -8.10 -1.04
C LEU A 123 15.92 -6.61 -0.68
N GLU A 124 14.93 -5.86 -1.19
CA GLU A 124 14.72 -4.46 -0.81
C GLU A 124 14.47 -4.29 0.69
N PHE A 125 13.62 -5.16 1.26
CA PHE A 125 13.40 -5.20 2.69
C PHE A 125 14.68 -5.50 3.47
N GLY A 126 15.45 -6.51 3.04
CA GLY A 126 16.73 -6.86 3.65
C GLY A 126 17.76 -5.73 3.59
N SER A 127 17.84 -5.03 2.46
CA SER A 127 18.71 -3.86 2.27
C SER A 127 18.30 -2.72 3.20
N PHE A 128 17.01 -2.41 3.28
CA PHE A 128 16.49 -1.37 4.16
C PHE A 128 16.72 -1.70 5.64
N LEU A 129 16.53 -2.97 6.01
CA LEU A 129 16.82 -3.47 7.36
C LEU A 129 18.31 -3.36 7.70
N GLY A 130 19.18 -3.70 6.75
CA GLY A 130 20.64 -3.57 6.90
C GLY A 130 21.06 -2.12 7.11
N GLU A 131 20.53 -1.19 6.30
CA GLU A 131 20.76 0.25 6.46
C GLU A 131 20.28 0.74 7.84
N PHE A 132 19.10 0.28 8.28
CA PHE A 132 18.57 0.60 9.61
C PHE A 132 19.50 0.11 10.72
N LEU A 133 19.96 -1.14 10.68
CA LEU A 133 20.83 -1.70 11.71
C LEU A 133 22.15 -0.94 11.81
N ILE A 134 22.81 -0.67 10.67
CA ILE A 134 24.08 0.06 10.63
C ILE A 134 23.92 1.48 11.21
N LYS A 135 22.85 2.19 10.83
CA LYS A 135 22.58 3.55 11.28
C LYS A 135 22.12 3.61 12.74
N SER A 136 21.37 2.61 13.21
CA SER A 136 20.96 2.49 14.62
C SER A 136 22.17 2.31 15.54
N VAL A 137 23.11 1.45 15.15
CA VAL A 137 24.38 1.27 15.89
C VAL A 137 25.16 2.58 15.95
N ARG A 138 25.25 3.31 14.84
CA ARG A 138 25.96 4.61 14.79
C ARG A 138 25.34 5.67 15.72
N ILE A 139 24.00 5.70 15.83
CA ILE A 139 23.30 6.64 16.71
C ILE A 139 23.43 6.26 18.18
N LEU A 140 23.47 4.96 18.48
CA LEU A 140 23.71 4.49 19.85
C LEU A 140 25.04 5.06 20.40
N PHE A 141 26.05 5.21 19.54
CA PHE A 141 27.33 5.83 19.89
C PHE A 141 27.32 7.38 19.84
N ASN A 142 26.30 7.99 19.22
CA ASN A 142 26.25 9.47 19.11
C ASN A 142 24.80 10.00 19.21
N PRO A 143 24.19 9.95 20.43
CA PRO A 143 22.78 10.25 20.66
C PRO A 143 22.42 11.74 20.48
N ALA A 144 23.41 12.63 20.35
CA ALA A 144 23.18 14.07 20.12
C ALA A 144 22.44 14.38 18.81
N ASN A 145 22.41 13.42 17.87
CA ASN A 145 21.71 13.57 16.59
C ASN A 145 20.21 13.18 16.66
N LEU A 146 19.73 12.65 17.79
CA LEU A 146 18.31 12.35 17.98
C LEU A 146 17.52 13.63 18.28
N ARG A 147 16.55 13.94 17.43
CA ARG A 147 15.62 15.05 17.65
C ARG A 147 14.48 14.62 18.57
N PHE A 148 14.61 14.87 19.85
CA PHE A 148 13.61 14.52 20.87
C PHE A 148 12.21 15.06 20.59
N ARG A 149 12.09 16.20 19.92
CA ARG A 149 10.79 16.79 19.57
C ARG A 149 10.04 15.94 18.53
N GLU A 150 10.72 15.49 17.49
CA GLU A 150 10.16 14.62 16.45
C GLU A 150 9.80 13.24 17.03
N PHE A 151 10.68 12.69 17.85
CA PHE A 151 10.44 11.44 18.56
C PHE A 151 9.15 11.49 19.41
N SER A 152 8.92 12.56 20.18
CA SER A 152 7.71 12.76 20.99
C SER A 152 6.44 12.79 20.13
N ASN A 153 6.48 13.44 18.97
CA ASN A 153 5.36 13.46 18.03
C ASN A 153 5.04 12.05 17.49
N TYR A 154 6.06 11.27 17.15
CA TYR A 154 5.86 9.90 16.66
C TYR A 154 5.34 8.95 17.75
N ILE A 155 5.71 9.14 19.03
CA ILE A 155 5.11 8.44 20.17
C ILE A 155 3.61 8.73 20.22
N LYS A 156 3.21 9.99 20.13
CA LYS A 156 1.82 10.39 20.17
C LYS A 156 1.04 9.80 18.99
N ASP A 157 1.54 9.96 17.79
CA ASP A 157 0.84 9.55 16.56
C ASP A 157 0.83 8.04 16.35
N GLY A 158 1.94 7.37 16.57
CA GLY A 158 2.08 5.93 16.38
C GLY A 158 1.65 5.08 17.56
N GLY A 159 1.79 5.63 18.78
CA GLY A 159 1.54 4.92 20.03
C GLY A 159 0.24 5.33 20.74
N VAL A 160 0.23 6.53 21.35
CA VAL A 160 -0.87 6.95 22.24
C VAL A 160 -2.24 6.90 21.58
N ASN A 161 -2.32 7.38 20.36
CA ASN A 161 -3.56 7.37 19.59
C ASN A 161 -4.04 5.95 19.20
N ALA A 162 -3.21 4.91 19.31
CA ALA A 162 -3.59 3.53 19.06
C ALA A 162 -4.13 2.81 20.30
N VAL A 163 -3.80 3.31 21.52
CA VAL A 163 -4.13 2.66 22.79
C VAL A 163 -5.61 2.37 22.92
N PHE A 164 -6.48 3.32 22.58
CA PHE A 164 -7.92 3.14 22.74
C PHE A 164 -8.46 1.96 21.91
N ILE A 165 -8.11 1.89 20.63
CA ILE A 165 -8.61 0.82 19.74
C ILE A 165 -7.97 -0.52 20.09
N VAL A 166 -6.70 -0.54 20.49
CA VAL A 166 -6.03 -1.76 20.95
C VAL A 166 -6.67 -2.25 22.24
N SER A 167 -6.97 -1.35 23.19
CA SER A 167 -7.63 -1.69 24.44
C SER A 167 -9.02 -2.30 24.21
N LEU A 168 -9.81 -1.69 23.33
CA LEU A 168 -11.14 -2.21 23.01
C LEU A 168 -11.06 -3.60 22.35
N THR A 169 -10.16 -3.78 21.39
CA THR A 169 -9.99 -5.08 20.72
C THR A 169 -9.44 -6.14 21.67
N ALA A 170 -8.49 -5.81 22.52
CA ALA A 170 -7.93 -6.71 23.54
C ALA A 170 -9.02 -7.16 24.53
N PHE A 171 -9.86 -6.23 24.98
CA PHE A 171 -11.00 -6.55 25.83
C PHE A 171 -11.94 -7.57 25.20
N LEU A 172 -12.40 -7.28 23.95
CA LEU A 172 -13.32 -8.17 23.24
C LEU A 172 -12.73 -9.56 23.01
N ILE A 173 -11.43 -9.63 22.70
CA ILE A 173 -10.74 -10.90 22.52
C ILE A 173 -10.61 -11.65 23.83
N GLY A 174 -10.31 -10.97 24.94
CA GLY A 174 -10.34 -11.56 26.27
C GLY A 174 -11.69 -12.19 26.61
N VAL A 175 -12.78 -11.46 26.34
CA VAL A 175 -14.16 -11.96 26.49
C VAL A 175 -14.40 -13.21 25.64
N VAL A 176 -14.05 -13.18 24.36
CA VAL A 176 -14.26 -14.30 23.43
C VAL A 176 -13.46 -15.54 23.85
N LEU A 177 -12.19 -15.35 24.20
CA LEU A 177 -11.32 -16.45 24.64
C LEU A 177 -11.85 -17.12 25.91
N ALA A 178 -12.25 -16.33 26.91
CA ALA A 178 -12.80 -16.90 28.13
C ALA A 178 -14.15 -17.60 27.87
N TYR A 179 -15.02 -17.02 27.02
CA TYR A 179 -16.30 -17.62 26.68
C TYR A 179 -16.14 -18.97 25.96
N LEU A 180 -15.36 -18.99 24.88
CA LEU A 180 -15.14 -20.24 24.13
C LEU A 180 -14.31 -21.25 24.95
N GLY A 181 -13.33 -20.77 25.69
CA GLY A 181 -12.52 -21.58 26.58
C GLY A 181 -13.34 -22.22 27.68
N SER A 182 -14.27 -21.50 28.30
CA SER A 182 -15.16 -22.05 29.34
C SER A 182 -16.04 -23.17 28.80
N ALA A 183 -16.64 -22.97 27.63
CA ALA A 183 -17.49 -23.97 26.99
C ALA A 183 -16.70 -25.25 26.62
N MET A 184 -15.48 -25.08 26.08
CA MET A 184 -14.62 -26.18 25.70
C MET A 184 -14.13 -26.96 26.93
N LEU A 185 -13.64 -26.29 27.96
CA LEU A 185 -13.13 -26.95 29.17
C LEU A 185 -14.23 -27.60 29.98
N ALA A 186 -15.45 -27.03 29.98
CA ALA A 186 -16.59 -27.63 30.62
C ALA A 186 -16.97 -29.00 30.02
N SER A 187 -16.83 -29.17 28.70
CA SER A 187 -17.11 -30.45 28.04
C SER A 187 -16.14 -31.57 28.44
N PHE A 188 -14.96 -31.22 28.94
CA PHE A 188 -13.95 -32.17 29.48
C PHE A 188 -13.96 -32.26 31.03
N GLY A 189 -14.89 -31.55 31.71
CA GLY A 189 -14.90 -31.50 33.18
C GLY A 189 -13.72 -30.71 33.76
N ALA A 190 -13.03 -29.89 32.94
CA ALA A 190 -11.77 -29.25 33.28
C ALA A 190 -11.91 -27.72 33.43
N SER A 191 -13.12 -27.20 33.71
CA SER A 191 -13.41 -25.77 33.81
C SER A 191 -12.49 -25.01 34.78
N ILE A 192 -11.97 -25.72 35.77
CA ILE A 192 -11.08 -25.17 36.78
C ILE A 192 -9.76 -24.61 36.19
N PHE A 193 -9.30 -25.15 35.05
CA PHE A 193 -8.02 -24.76 34.43
C PHE A 193 -8.15 -23.57 33.47
N ILE A 194 -9.32 -22.91 33.39
CA ILE A 194 -9.54 -21.81 32.47
C ILE A 194 -8.58 -20.64 32.70
N VAL A 195 -8.34 -20.30 33.96
CA VAL A 195 -7.49 -19.17 34.34
C VAL A 195 -6.06 -19.37 33.87
N GLU A 196 -5.52 -20.57 34.11
CA GLU A 196 -4.16 -20.93 33.73
C GLU A 196 -3.98 -20.96 32.21
N ILE A 197 -4.85 -21.71 31.52
CA ILE A 197 -4.73 -21.92 30.08
C ILE A 197 -4.97 -20.63 29.31
N MET A 198 -6.07 -19.92 29.58
CA MET A 198 -6.41 -18.69 28.88
C MET A 198 -5.48 -17.54 29.28
N GLY A 199 -5.09 -17.46 30.54
CA GLY A 199 -4.12 -16.46 31.01
C GLY A 199 -2.77 -16.62 30.34
N MET A 200 -2.22 -17.83 30.33
CA MET A 200 -0.95 -18.15 29.64
C MET A 200 -1.02 -17.82 28.12
N LEU A 201 -2.08 -18.30 27.45
CA LEU A 201 -2.26 -18.11 26.01
C LEU A 201 -2.35 -16.62 25.66
N THR A 202 -3.09 -15.85 26.49
CA THR A 202 -3.28 -14.43 26.28
C THR A 202 -1.96 -13.65 26.40
N LEU A 203 -1.23 -13.82 27.48
CA LEU A 203 0.01 -13.09 27.74
C LEU A 203 1.13 -13.46 26.76
N ARG A 204 1.20 -14.73 26.40
CA ARG A 204 2.30 -15.25 25.58
C ARG A 204 2.13 -14.97 24.09
N GLU A 205 0.90 -15.11 23.57
CA GLU A 205 0.67 -15.12 22.13
C GLU A 205 -0.43 -14.13 21.70
N VAL A 206 -1.66 -14.27 22.24
CA VAL A 206 -2.83 -13.64 21.64
C VAL A 206 -2.83 -12.13 21.79
N ALA A 207 -2.64 -11.61 23.00
CA ALA A 207 -2.69 -10.16 23.21
C ALA A 207 -1.52 -9.43 22.53
N PRO A 208 -0.24 -9.90 22.59
CA PRO A 208 0.85 -9.30 21.84
C PRO A 208 0.62 -9.29 20.32
N LEU A 209 0.16 -10.41 19.77
CA LEU A 209 -0.08 -10.54 18.33
C LEU A 209 -1.20 -9.62 17.86
N ILE A 210 -2.35 -9.63 18.54
CA ILE A 210 -3.51 -8.81 18.15
C ILE A 210 -3.20 -7.32 18.31
N ALA A 211 -2.56 -6.91 19.42
CA ALA A 211 -2.13 -5.55 19.61
C ALA A 211 -1.21 -5.09 18.48
N ALA A 212 -0.23 -5.93 18.10
CA ALA A 212 0.68 -5.63 17.00
C ALA A 212 -0.04 -5.54 15.64
N ILE A 213 -1.02 -6.40 15.34
CA ILE A 213 -1.83 -6.34 14.11
C ILE A 213 -2.64 -5.04 14.04
N VAL A 214 -3.29 -4.64 15.14
CA VAL A 214 -4.07 -3.40 15.19
C VAL A 214 -3.17 -2.17 15.01
N VAL A 215 -2.02 -2.16 15.67
CA VAL A 215 -1.00 -1.11 15.52
C VAL A 215 -0.45 -1.10 14.09
N ALA A 216 -0.18 -2.26 13.48
CA ALA A 216 0.29 -2.37 12.10
C ALA A 216 -0.70 -1.72 11.12
N GLY A 217 -1.98 -2.05 11.24
CA GLY A 217 -3.03 -1.49 10.40
C GLY A 217 -3.07 0.04 10.41
N ARG A 218 -2.90 0.63 11.60
CA ARG A 218 -2.97 2.08 11.79
C ARG A 218 -1.64 2.77 11.53
N SER A 219 -0.58 2.33 12.18
CA SER A 219 0.70 3.09 12.22
C SER A 219 1.51 2.89 10.94
N ALA A 220 1.54 1.68 10.34
CA ALA A 220 2.26 1.47 9.08
C ALA A 220 1.62 2.29 7.94
N SER A 221 0.27 2.30 7.84
CA SER A 221 -0.43 3.12 6.84
C SER A 221 -0.20 4.61 7.03
N SER A 222 -0.22 5.09 8.29
CA SER A 222 0.03 6.49 8.63
C SER A 222 1.45 6.92 8.23
N PHE A 223 2.47 6.12 8.54
CA PHE A 223 3.85 6.41 8.18
C PHE A 223 4.05 6.39 6.65
N THR A 224 3.44 5.43 5.96
CA THR A 224 3.45 5.39 4.50
C THR A 224 2.81 6.63 3.89
N ALA A 225 1.66 7.04 4.43
CA ALA A 225 0.95 8.23 3.95
C ALA A 225 1.75 9.51 4.18
N GLN A 226 2.34 9.69 5.36
CA GLN A 226 3.15 10.87 5.67
C GLN A 226 4.40 10.97 4.79
N ILE A 227 5.21 9.89 4.68
CA ILE A 227 6.42 9.89 3.86
C ILE A 227 6.06 10.00 2.37
N GLY A 228 5.01 9.32 1.93
CA GLY A 228 4.53 9.40 0.56
C GLY A 228 4.03 10.79 0.18
N ALA A 229 3.34 11.49 1.09
CA ALA A 229 2.94 12.88 0.90
C ALA A 229 4.16 13.80 0.78
N MET A 230 5.16 13.69 1.68
CA MET A 230 6.41 14.45 1.61
C MET A 230 7.19 14.18 0.31
N LYS A 231 7.06 12.98 -0.27
CA LYS A 231 7.65 12.65 -1.56
C LYS A 231 6.90 13.31 -2.72
N LEU A 232 5.56 13.34 -2.67
CA LEU A 232 4.71 13.99 -3.67
C LEU A 232 4.90 15.51 -3.70
N THR A 233 5.11 16.14 -2.53
CA THR A 233 5.37 17.59 -2.39
C THR A 233 6.85 17.94 -2.59
N GLU A 234 7.69 16.98 -2.99
CA GLU A 234 9.12 17.12 -3.20
C GLU A 234 9.94 17.54 -1.95
N GLU A 235 9.33 17.50 -0.76
CA GLU A 235 10.00 17.87 0.50
C GLU A 235 11.22 16.96 0.78
N ILE A 236 11.15 15.66 0.44
CA ILE A 236 12.27 14.73 0.59
C ILE A 236 13.46 15.14 -0.31
N TYR A 237 13.19 15.62 -1.51
CA TYR A 237 14.24 16.12 -2.41
C TYR A 237 14.85 17.43 -1.89
N ALA A 238 14.00 18.33 -1.38
CA ALA A 238 14.47 19.56 -0.73
C ALA A 238 15.35 19.27 0.50
N MET A 239 15.01 18.27 1.32
CA MET A 239 15.86 17.84 2.43
C MET A 239 17.24 17.37 1.96
N LYS A 240 17.28 16.55 0.89
CA LYS A 240 18.54 16.05 0.31
C LYS A 240 19.43 17.17 -0.24
N THR A 241 18.84 18.15 -0.94
CA THR A 241 19.58 19.30 -1.48
C THR A 241 20.13 20.21 -0.37
N MET A 242 19.47 20.29 0.78
CA MET A 242 19.96 20.99 1.98
C MET A 242 21.01 20.19 2.77
N GLY A 243 21.40 18.99 2.31
CA GLY A 243 22.39 18.15 2.98
C GLY A 243 21.82 17.30 4.14
N PHE A 244 20.51 17.27 4.33
CA PHE A 244 19.89 16.43 5.34
C PHE A 244 19.66 15.01 4.78
N GLU A 245 20.02 14.00 5.54
CA GLU A 245 19.78 12.61 5.19
C GLU A 245 18.36 12.19 5.64
N PRO A 246 17.42 11.93 4.70
CA PRO A 246 16.03 11.63 5.05
C PRO A 246 15.87 10.42 5.97
N PHE A 247 16.77 9.44 5.87
CA PHE A 247 16.74 8.28 6.73
C PHE A 247 16.91 8.63 8.21
N ASN A 248 17.90 9.46 8.54
CA ASN A 248 18.19 9.86 9.92
C ASN A 248 17.11 10.75 10.51
N PHE A 249 16.45 11.57 9.68
CA PHE A 249 15.45 12.53 10.13
C PHE A 249 14.03 11.96 10.16
N LEU A 250 13.67 11.08 9.22
CA LEU A 250 12.30 10.60 9.07
C LEU A 250 12.13 9.14 9.54
N VAL A 251 13.06 8.25 9.18
CA VAL A 251 12.89 6.81 9.41
C VAL A 251 13.26 6.44 10.83
N LEU A 252 14.46 6.79 11.23
CA LEU A 252 15.02 6.34 12.49
C LEU A 252 14.23 6.76 13.72
N PRO A 253 13.78 8.04 13.87
CA PRO A 253 12.97 8.43 15.02
C PRO A 253 11.62 7.69 15.09
N ARG A 254 11.03 7.35 13.92
CA ARG A 254 9.78 6.56 13.87
C ARG A 254 9.99 5.13 14.35
N ILE A 255 11.08 4.49 13.93
CA ILE A 255 11.37 3.11 14.34
C ILE A 255 11.64 3.06 15.84
N ILE A 256 12.47 3.96 16.37
CA ILE A 256 12.77 4.01 17.81
C ILE A 256 11.49 4.28 18.63
N ALA A 257 10.64 5.20 18.15
CA ALA A 257 9.37 5.48 18.82
C ALA A 257 8.50 4.22 18.89
N MET A 258 8.38 3.46 17.79
CA MET A 258 7.57 2.24 17.77
C MET A 258 8.17 1.11 18.61
N VAL A 259 9.48 0.94 18.60
CA VAL A 259 10.20 -0.04 19.45
C VAL A 259 9.91 0.20 20.93
N LEU A 260 9.75 1.46 21.35
CA LEU A 260 9.44 1.80 22.74
C LEU A 260 7.93 1.81 23.03
N CYS A 261 7.10 2.23 22.08
CA CYS A 261 5.65 2.33 22.26
C CYS A 261 4.95 0.99 22.27
N VAL A 262 5.31 0.08 21.33
CA VAL A 262 4.58 -1.19 21.16
C VAL A 262 4.63 -2.06 22.42
N PRO A 263 5.75 -2.20 23.13
CA PRO A 263 5.75 -2.87 24.43
C PRO A 263 4.76 -2.30 25.44
N VAL A 264 4.68 -0.97 25.55
CA VAL A 264 3.75 -0.32 26.47
C VAL A 264 2.28 -0.58 26.07
N ILE A 265 2.01 -0.55 24.76
CA ILE A 265 0.67 -0.85 24.22
C ILE A 265 0.28 -2.29 24.50
N ILE A 266 1.21 -3.23 24.31
CA ILE A 266 0.99 -4.67 24.59
C ILE A 266 0.76 -4.89 26.08
N PHE A 267 1.54 -4.27 26.94
CA PHE A 267 1.32 -4.32 28.40
C PHE A 267 -0.10 -3.89 28.80
N ILE A 268 -0.61 -2.81 28.20
CA ILE A 268 -1.98 -2.32 28.44
C ILE A 268 -2.99 -3.33 27.88
N ALA A 269 -2.74 -3.88 26.69
CA ALA A 269 -3.59 -4.87 26.03
C ALA A 269 -3.71 -6.15 26.88
N ASP A 270 -2.61 -6.65 27.42
CA ASP A 270 -2.57 -7.79 28.33
C ASP A 270 -3.49 -7.59 29.53
N GLY A 271 -3.33 -6.46 30.23
CA GLY A 271 -4.15 -6.14 31.42
C GLY A 271 -5.64 -6.03 31.09
N ILE A 272 -5.98 -5.39 29.98
CA ILE A 272 -7.37 -5.21 29.54
C ILE A 272 -7.99 -6.52 29.03
N SER A 273 -7.22 -7.36 28.35
CA SER A 273 -7.68 -8.69 27.94
C SER A 273 -7.99 -9.58 29.13
N ILE A 274 -7.14 -9.56 30.18
CA ILE A 274 -7.39 -10.27 31.44
C ILE A 274 -8.66 -9.76 32.11
N LEU A 275 -8.93 -8.45 32.12
CA LEU A 275 -10.19 -7.92 32.63
C LEU A 275 -11.41 -8.46 31.87
N GLY A 276 -11.32 -8.58 30.55
CA GLY A 276 -12.36 -9.22 29.73
C GLY A 276 -12.60 -10.66 30.13
N GLN A 277 -11.55 -11.44 30.38
CA GLN A 277 -11.64 -12.83 30.84
C GLN A 277 -12.27 -12.94 32.23
N MET A 278 -11.87 -12.05 33.17
CA MET A 278 -12.42 -12.03 34.54
C MET A 278 -13.94 -11.86 34.54
N ILE A 279 -14.47 -10.96 33.70
CA ILE A 279 -15.93 -10.73 33.61
C ILE A 279 -16.65 -11.99 33.16
N ILE A 280 -16.12 -12.71 32.18
CA ILE A 280 -16.73 -13.96 31.67
C ILE A 280 -16.61 -15.08 32.72
N CYS A 281 -15.46 -15.23 33.36
CA CYS A 281 -15.30 -16.24 34.42
C CYS A 281 -16.24 -16.01 35.58
N GLN A 282 -16.55 -14.76 35.96
CA GLN A 282 -17.53 -14.44 36.99
C GLN A 282 -18.94 -14.76 36.55
N THR A 283 -19.30 -14.45 35.29
CA THR A 283 -20.69 -14.58 34.82
C THR A 283 -21.09 -16.01 34.45
N ILE A 284 -20.13 -16.85 34.04
CA ILE A 284 -20.40 -18.21 33.53
C ILE A 284 -19.97 -19.28 34.51
N LEU A 285 -18.87 -19.09 35.23
CA LEU A 285 -18.24 -20.10 36.07
C LEU A 285 -18.34 -19.75 37.57
N ASP A 286 -19.01 -18.65 37.92
CA ASP A 286 -19.13 -18.14 39.29
C ASP A 286 -17.79 -17.96 40.02
N ILE A 287 -16.69 -17.73 39.27
CA ILE A 287 -15.37 -17.46 39.83
C ILE A 287 -15.28 -15.99 40.15
N SER A 288 -15.07 -15.64 41.44
CA SER A 288 -14.96 -14.24 41.85
C SER A 288 -13.69 -13.59 41.26
N PHE A 289 -13.70 -12.26 41.13
CA PHE A 289 -12.51 -11.53 40.68
C PHE A 289 -11.29 -11.78 41.59
N SER A 290 -11.51 -11.92 42.89
CA SER A 290 -10.46 -12.22 43.87
C SER A 290 -9.86 -13.61 43.60
N ASP A 291 -10.71 -14.63 43.40
CA ASP A 291 -10.26 -16.00 43.17
C ASP A 291 -9.54 -16.13 41.82
N TYR A 292 -10.03 -15.42 40.80
CA TYR A 292 -9.36 -15.36 39.52
C TYR A 292 -7.94 -14.78 39.64
N LEU A 293 -7.79 -13.62 40.32
CA LEU A 293 -6.49 -12.98 40.47
C LEU A 293 -5.51 -13.80 41.34
N ASN A 294 -5.98 -14.41 42.42
CA ASN A 294 -5.17 -15.26 43.27
C ASN A 294 -4.66 -16.46 42.46
N ARG A 295 -5.55 -17.11 41.73
CA ARG A 295 -5.21 -18.25 40.90
C ARG A 295 -4.31 -17.89 39.73
N PHE A 296 -4.57 -16.74 39.07
CA PHE A 296 -3.70 -16.21 38.01
C PHE A 296 -2.28 -15.96 38.52
N ARG A 297 -2.15 -15.36 39.72
CA ARG A 297 -0.86 -15.10 40.34
C ARG A 297 -0.09 -16.37 40.71
N GLU A 298 -0.78 -17.38 41.16
CA GLU A 298 -0.16 -18.66 41.59
C GLU A 298 0.22 -19.56 40.42
N MET A 299 -0.59 -19.59 39.36
CA MET A 299 -0.48 -20.59 38.31
C MET A 299 0.10 -20.06 36.99
N VAL A 300 -0.05 -18.76 36.71
CA VAL A 300 0.48 -18.16 35.47
C VAL A 300 1.88 -17.61 35.74
N GLU A 301 2.87 -18.29 35.22
CA GLU A 301 4.27 -17.89 35.43
C GLU A 301 4.61 -16.59 34.67
N LEU A 302 5.42 -15.72 35.32
CA LEU A 302 5.93 -14.47 34.74
C LEU A 302 6.67 -14.69 33.41
N ARG A 303 7.20 -15.88 33.16
CA ARG A 303 7.87 -16.19 31.88
C ARG A 303 6.97 -15.99 30.67
N HIS A 304 5.67 -16.30 30.77
CA HIS A 304 4.73 -16.13 29.66
C HIS A 304 4.55 -14.65 29.30
N PHE A 305 4.42 -13.79 30.29
CA PHE A 305 4.44 -12.35 30.12
C PHE A 305 5.76 -11.86 29.51
N ALA A 306 6.90 -12.32 30.04
CA ALA A 306 8.21 -11.95 29.53
C ALA A 306 8.40 -12.32 28.05
N VAL A 307 7.92 -13.49 27.62
CA VAL A 307 7.95 -13.92 26.23
C VAL A 307 7.16 -12.96 25.34
N GLY A 308 5.95 -12.57 25.72
CA GLY A 308 5.15 -11.58 24.99
C GLY A 308 5.86 -10.23 24.90
N MET A 309 6.43 -9.77 26.02
CA MET A 309 7.13 -8.47 26.08
C MET A 309 8.44 -8.45 25.29
N ILE A 310 9.17 -9.58 25.19
CA ILE A 310 10.40 -9.67 24.36
C ILE A 310 10.09 -9.57 22.87
N LYS A 311 8.97 -10.12 22.40
CA LYS A 311 8.52 -10.01 21.00
C LYS A 311 8.15 -8.56 20.63
N ALA A 312 7.60 -7.79 21.55
CA ALA A 312 6.98 -6.49 21.33
C ALA A 312 7.87 -5.45 20.62
N PRO A 313 9.14 -5.23 21.02
CA PRO A 313 10.04 -4.29 20.34
C PRO A 313 10.28 -4.65 18.86
N PHE A 314 10.37 -5.96 18.57
CA PHE A 314 10.58 -6.44 17.21
C PHE A 314 9.35 -6.19 16.32
N PHE A 315 8.15 -6.38 16.86
CA PHE A 315 6.91 -6.01 16.17
C PHE A 315 6.89 -4.51 15.85
N GLY A 316 7.21 -3.67 16.85
CA GLY A 316 7.30 -2.23 16.66
C GLY A 316 8.30 -1.82 15.57
N ALA A 317 9.49 -2.43 15.58
CA ALA A 317 10.52 -2.18 14.57
C ALA A 317 10.03 -2.52 13.16
N VAL A 318 9.48 -3.72 12.97
CA VAL A 318 9.03 -4.19 11.66
C VAL A 318 7.87 -3.36 11.13
N ILE A 319 6.89 -3.01 11.95
CA ILE A 319 5.77 -2.14 11.57
C ILE A 319 6.29 -0.80 11.03
N ALA A 320 7.21 -0.17 11.75
CA ALA A 320 7.77 1.12 11.36
C ALA A 320 8.65 1.02 10.10
N ILE A 321 9.49 -0.02 10.00
CA ILE A 321 10.35 -0.27 8.84
C ILE A 321 9.51 -0.40 7.57
N ILE A 322 8.48 -1.24 7.60
CA ILE A 322 7.60 -1.47 6.44
C ILE A 322 6.84 -0.20 6.07
N GLY A 323 6.28 0.51 7.08
CA GLY A 323 5.59 1.77 6.84
C GLY A 323 6.48 2.80 6.17
N CYS A 324 7.71 2.97 6.64
CA CYS A 324 8.68 3.89 6.04
C CYS A 324 9.14 3.44 4.65
N MET A 325 9.49 2.16 4.47
CA MET A 325 9.95 1.61 3.20
C MET A 325 8.89 1.82 2.09
N ARG A 326 7.63 1.48 2.38
CA ARG A 326 6.54 1.66 1.42
C ARG A 326 6.22 3.14 1.16
N GLY A 327 6.44 4.03 2.13
CA GLY A 327 6.33 5.48 1.93
C GLY A 327 7.34 6.01 0.91
N PHE A 328 8.59 5.57 0.98
CA PHE A 328 9.61 5.92 -0.03
C PHE A 328 9.33 5.29 -1.40
N GLY A 329 8.61 4.16 -1.45
CA GLY A 329 8.19 3.49 -2.69
C GLY A 329 7.04 4.19 -3.45
N VAL A 330 6.40 5.22 -2.89
CA VAL A 330 5.32 5.96 -3.55
C VAL A 330 5.84 6.64 -4.82
N SER A 331 5.12 6.47 -5.95
CA SER A 331 5.36 7.21 -7.19
C SER A 331 4.76 8.63 -7.10
N GLN A 332 5.13 9.53 -8.04
CA GLN A 332 4.70 10.93 -8.03
C GLN A 332 3.21 11.13 -8.41
N ASN A 333 2.32 10.29 -7.89
CA ASN A 333 0.88 10.43 -8.10
C ASN A 333 0.06 9.99 -6.87
N ALA A 334 -1.09 10.63 -6.66
CA ALA A 334 -1.97 10.36 -5.52
C ALA A 334 -2.55 8.92 -5.53
N GLN A 335 -2.74 8.31 -6.69
CA GLN A 335 -3.23 6.94 -6.81
C GLN A 335 -2.21 5.94 -6.27
N SER A 336 -0.93 6.15 -6.54
CA SER A 336 0.17 5.34 -5.97
C SER A 336 0.23 5.47 -4.46
N LEU A 337 0.00 6.67 -3.90
CA LEU A 337 -0.04 6.88 -2.44
C LEU A 337 -1.10 5.99 -1.79
N GLY A 338 -2.34 6.00 -2.30
CA GLY A 338 -3.42 5.15 -1.79
C GLY A 338 -3.12 3.65 -1.92
N ALA A 339 -2.54 3.22 -3.05
CA ALA A 339 -2.15 1.83 -3.24
C ALA A 339 -1.06 1.40 -2.25
N MET A 340 -0.02 2.21 -2.07
CA MET A 340 1.10 1.89 -1.20
C MET A 340 0.72 1.88 0.29
N THR A 341 -0.24 2.71 0.74
CA THR A 341 -0.76 2.63 2.10
C THR A 341 -1.45 1.30 2.38
N THR A 342 -2.25 0.79 1.44
CA THR A 342 -2.89 -0.52 1.56
C THR A 342 -1.87 -1.66 1.57
N VAL A 343 -0.90 -1.65 0.65
CA VAL A 343 0.19 -2.63 0.58
C VAL A 343 1.02 -2.62 1.86
N SER A 344 1.26 -1.44 2.44
CA SER A 344 1.98 -1.29 3.70
C SER A 344 1.31 -2.03 4.85
N VAL A 345 0.00 -1.89 5.00
CA VAL A 345 -0.77 -2.59 6.04
C VAL A 345 -0.66 -4.10 5.89
N VAL A 346 -0.92 -4.60 4.68
CA VAL A 346 -0.87 -6.05 4.40
C VAL A 346 0.51 -6.63 4.69
N ASN A 347 1.56 -5.94 4.25
CA ASN A 347 2.92 -6.38 4.48
C ASN A 347 3.31 -6.31 5.96
N ALA A 348 2.91 -5.25 6.68
CA ALA A 348 3.22 -5.13 8.09
C ALA A 348 2.55 -6.24 8.91
N ILE A 349 1.28 -6.54 8.64
CA ILE A 349 0.57 -7.66 9.29
C ILE A 349 1.25 -8.98 8.97
N PHE A 350 1.58 -9.24 7.69
CA PHE A 350 2.26 -10.47 7.29
C PHE A 350 3.57 -10.68 8.05
N TRP A 351 4.42 -9.64 8.13
CA TRP A 351 5.69 -9.74 8.80
C TRP A 351 5.57 -9.85 10.33
N VAL A 352 4.55 -9.22 10.94
CA VAL A 352 4.25 -9.40 12.37
C VAL A 352 3.90 -10.86 12.64
N ILE A 353 2.99 -11.47 11.85
CA ILE A 353 2.61 -12.89 12.00
C ILE A 353 3.82 -13.82 11.76
N ALA A 354 4.63 -13.52 10.73
CA ALA A 354 5.82 -14.33 10.43
C ALA A 354 6.85 -14.28 11.56
N LEU A 355 7.07 -13.10 12.15
CA LEU A 355 7.94 -12.95 13.31
C LEU A 355 7.38 -13.64 14.56
N ASP A 356 6.08 -13.54 14.79
CA ASP A 356 5.45 -14.23 15.91
C ASP A 356 5.64 -15.73 15.83
N ALA A 357 5.38 -16.33 14.66
CA ALA A 357 5.63 -17.74 14.40
C ALA A 357 7.11 -18.13 14.61
N PHE A 358 8.03 -17.28 14.15
CA PHE A 358 9.46 -17.49 14.34
C PHE A 358 9.84 -17.49 15.82
N PHE A 359 9.36 -16.51 16.58
CA PHE A 359 9.61 -16.45 18.03
C PHE A 359 8.96 -17.62 18.78
N ALA A 360 7.74 -18.02 18.41
CA ALA A 360 7.05 -19.16 19.02
C ALA A 360 7.89 -20.44 18.90
N ILE A 361 8.48 -20.69 17.71
CA ILE A 361 9.36 -21.84 17.46
C ILE A 361 10.63 -21.73 18.32
N ILE A 362 11.28 -20.56 18.36
CA ILE A 362 12.51 -20.34 19.12
C ILE A 362 12.27 -20.56 20.62
N PHE A 363 11.23 -19.95 21.19
CA PHE A 363 10.93 -20.07 22.61
C PHE A 363 10.52 -21.50 22.99
N MET A 364 9.83 -22.22 22.09
CA MET A 364 9.55 -23.65 22.30
C MET A 364 10.84 -24.48 22.29
N TRP A 365 11.78 -24.17 21.37
CA TRP A 365 13.07 -24.87 21.30
C TRP A 365 13.96 -24.59 22.54
N LEU A 366 13.91 -23.36 23.04
CA LEU A 366 14.60 -22.95 24.27
C LEU A 366 13.92 -23.44 25.56
N LYS A 367 12.76 -24.12 25.46
CA LYS A 367 11.92 -24.56 26.58
C LYS A 367 11.52 -23.43 27.56
N ILE A 368 11.31 -22.25 27.04
CA ILE A 368 10.89 -21.05 27.76
C ILE A 368 9.39 -20.81 27.57
#